data_bcebfc57fdceda6ca75a3c24c308dcbc
#
_entry.id   bcebfc57fdceda6ca75a3c24c308dcbc
#
_cell.length_a   1.000
_cell.length_b   1.000
_cell.length_c   1.000
_cell.angle_alpha   90.00
_cell.angle_beta   90.00
_cell.angle_gamma   90.00
#
_symmetry.space_group_name_H-M   'P 1'
#
loop_
_entity.id
_entity.type
_entity.pdbx_description
1 polymer ?
#
loop_
_entity_poly.entity_id
_entity_poly.type
_entity_poly.pdbx_seq_one_letter_code
_entity_poly.pdbx_strand_id
1 'polypeptide(L)'
;MKQIRIIILALPLLALPALAAGEEVSLDRCREMALENNHRIAIARQADEQAAYTVKATKANFFPKFSAGAYGLYTSSANDMKLALGDIRLFDPSTLEGIVPPALEPWLDRLSLLRLPELSLKLDLNNSYLAGVSIEQPVYMGGKIHSAYRMARIGDELAALNVCLTEEEVIVETDRAYWTYVQTLELRKSAGAYKAVVEEFLRTVSNAVEAGMKSRNDLMKVQVQLNRAELQLQRADNGVRLSRMNLCQMVGLPLDSDIVPSESFGDETAPAAAGADITARPEYTMLCKQVELKRQEQRFIQSDFLPSVGVRGGYNYTYGMKINGQPLFDNGGFSAMIAVSIPLFHWGEGMNKVRAAKAETAMAELQRDEMAEKMELEAQQALNAVNEYILEVRLTESALSQAEENMQTSGNFYEAGMEPISDYLEAQAIWQNASAEYIAARAKLAISRSEYMKAAGLL
;
A
#
# COMPACT_ATOMS: atom_id res chain seq x y z
N MET A 1 51.89 -2.01 9.46
CA MET A 1 51.45 -2.42 8.12
C MET A 1 50.55 -3.65 8.30
N LYS A 2 49.23 -3.45 8.39
CA LYS A 2 48.24 -4.54 8.38
C LYS A 2 47.41 -4.39 7.11
N GLN A 3 47.46 -5.40 6.27
CA GLN A 3 46.79 -5.45 4.98
C GLN A 3 45.28 -5.56 5.20
N ILE A 4 44.52 -4.62 4.65
CA ILE A 4 43.09 -4.67 4.55
C ILE A 4 42.73 -5.58 3.38
N ARG A 5 42.22 -6.79 3.66
CA ARG A 5 41.65 -7.68 2.66
C ARG A 5 40.25 -7.16 2.30
N ILE A 6 40.15 -6.58 1.12
CA ILE A 6 38.88 -6.27 0.48
C ILE A 6 38.26 -7.61 0.04
N ILE A 7 37.21 -8.06 0.71
CA ILE A 7 36.37 -9.17 0.28
C ILE A 7 35.43 -8.60 -0.75
N ILE A 8 35.70 -8.82 -2.03
CA ILE A 8 34.78 -8.60 -3.12
C ILE A 8 33.73 -9.72 -3.02
N LEU A 9 32.57 -9.37 -2.50
CA LEU A 9 31.38 -10.22 -2.57
C LEU A 9 30.92 -10.25 -4.02
N ALA A 10 31.26 -11.31 -4.75
CA ALA A 10 30.69 -11.59 -6.06
C ALA A 10 29.21 -11.91 -5.86
N LEU A 11 28.33 -10.96 -6.21
CA LEU A 11 26.90 -11.20 -6.39
C LEU A 11 26.75 -12.26 -7.48
N PRO A 12 26.06 -13.38 -7.26
CA PRO A 12 25.68 -14.24 -8.35
C PRO A 12 24.69 -13.48 -9.21
N LEU A 13 25.09 -13.11 -10.41
CA LEU A 13 24.21 -12.68 -11.47
C LEU A 13 23.29 -13.89 -11.75
N LEU A 14 22.09 -13.88 -11.18
CA LEU A 14 21.02 -14.78 -11.53
C LEU A 14 20.76 -14.57 -13.03
N ALA A 15 21.36 -15.43 -13.85
CA ALA A 15 21.01 -15.53 -15.26
C ALA A 15 19.54 -15.95 -15.31
N LEU A 16 18.63 -14.99 -15.52
CA LEU A 16 17.30 -15.28 -16.01
C LEU A 16 17.49 -16.11 -17.28
N PRO A 17 16.85 -17.29 -17.39
CA PRO A 17 16.87 -18.03 -18.63
C PRO A 17 16.29 -17.09 -19.71
N ALA A 18 17.12 -16.70 -20.68
CA ALA A 18 16.62 -16.02 -21.86
C ALA A 18 15.66 -17.00 -22.53
N LEU A 19 14.35 -16.73 -22.46
CA LEU A 19 13.34 -17.48 -23.17
C LEU A 19 13.70 -17.42 -24.66
N ALA A 20 13.86 -18.60 -25.27
CA ALA A 20 14.06 -18.72 -26.70
C ALA A 20 12.82 -18.17 -27.42
N ALA A 21 13.01 -17.49 -28.56
CA ALA A 21 11.92 -16.92 -29.33
C ALA A 21 10.84 -17.97 -29.61
N GLY A 22 9.59 -17.70 -29.19
CA GLY A 22 8.44 -18.56 -29.41
C GLY A 22 8.21 -19.64 -28.36
N GLU A 23 8.64 -19.43 -27.09
CA GLU A 23 8.34 -20.38 -26.01
C GLU A 23 6.84 -20.39 -25.69
N GLU A 24 6.25 -21.58 -25.77
CA GLU A 24 4.87 -21.81 -25.34
C GLU A 24 4.78 -21.73 -23.82
N VAL A 25 3.89 -20.86 -23.31
CA VAL A 25 3.72 -20.63 -21.88
C VAL A 25 2.28 -20.96 -21.48
N SER A 26 2.10 -21.85 -20.50
CA SER A 26 0.79 -22.15 -19.92
C SER A 26 0.34 -21.03 -18.94
N LEU A 27 -0.96 -20.99 -18.66
CA LEU A 27 -1.52 -20.06 -17.68
C LEU A 27 -0.87 -20.23 -16.31
N ASP A 28 -0.72 -21.47 -15.83
CA ASP A 28 -0.11 -21.75 -14.54
C ASP A 28 1.36 -21.29 -14.49
N ARG A 29 2.10 -21.48 -15.58
CA ARG A 29 3.47 -20.97 -15.67
C ARG A 29 3.54 -19.45 -15.65
N CYS A 30 2.58 -18.77 -16.29
CA CYS A 30 2.47 -17.30 -16.21
C CYS A 30 2.18 -16.85 -14.77
N ARG A 31 1.31 -17.53 -14.03
CA ARG A 31 1.03 -17.24 -12.61
C ARG A 31 2.28 -17.40 -11.76
N GLU A 32 3.01 -18.50 -11.89
CA GLU A 32 4.27 -18.73 -11.17
C GLU A 32 5.27 -17.59 -11.43
N MET A 33 5.51 -17.27 -12.70
CA MET A 33 6.44 -16.21 -13.08
C MET A 33 6.00 -14.82 -12.54
N ALA A 34 4.70 -14.55 -12.55
CA ALA A 34 4.17 -13.31 -11.99
C ALA A 34 4.38 -13.24 -10.47
N LEU A 35 4.14 -14.34 -9.74
CA LEU A 35 4.38 -14.41 -8.29
C LEU A 35 5.85 -14.24 -7.91
N GLU A 36 6.77 -14.68 -8.79
CA GLU A 36 8.22 -14.55 -8.57
C GLU A 36 8.75 -13.15 -8.94
N ASN A 37 8.29 -12.56 -10.05
CA ASN A 37 8.95 -11.42 -10.67
C ASN A 37 8.13 -10.11 -10.67
N ASN A 38 6.85 -10.15 -10.27
CA ASN A 38 6.01 -8.95 -10.31
C ASN A 38 6.46 -7.90 -9.29
N HIS A 39 6.65 -6.69 -9.75
CA HIS A 39 7.11 -5.57 -8.90
C HIS A 39 6.12 -5.21 -7.79
N ARG A 40 4.81 -5.42 -7.98
CA ARG A 40 3.81 -5.14 -6.93
C ARG A 40 4.00 -6.06 -5.74
N ILE A 41 4.28 -7.36 -5.98
CA ILE A 41 4.57 -8.33 -4.93
C ILE A 41 5.90 -8.00 -4.24
N ALA A 42 6.92 -7.62 -5.01
CA ALA A 42 8.20 -7.20 -4.45
C ALA A 42 8.03 -5.97 -3.52
N ILE A 43 7.21 -4.99 -3.91
CA ILE A 43 6.89 -3.82 -3.09
C ILE A 43 6.13 -4.25 -1.81
N ALA A 44 5.13 -5.14 -1.91
CA ALA A 44 4.38 -5.63 -0.76
C ALA A 44 5.29 -6.38 0.23
N ARG A 45 6.21 -7.23 -0.26
CA ARG A 45 7.21 -7.92 0.58
C ARG A 45 8.18 -6.95 1.26
N GLN A 46 8.58 -5.85 0.61
CA GLN A 46 9.39 -4.81 1.25
C GLN A 46 8.61 -4.04 2.32
N ALA A 47 7.30 -3.84 2.13
CA ALA A 47 6.44 -3.24 3.15
C ALA A 47 6.28 -4.17 4.39
N ASP A 48 6.19 -5.47 4.17
CA ASP A 48 6.17 -6.47 5.24
C ASP A 48 7.50 -6.48 6.02
N GLU A 49 8.64 -6.48 5.34
CA GLU A 49 9.96 -6.35 5.97
C GLU A 49 10.09 -5.05 6.78
N GLN A 50 9.59 -3.93 6.26
CA GLN A 50 9.53 -2.65 6.97
C GLN A 50 8.71 -2.76 8.26
N ALA A 51 7.54 -3.42 8.22
CA ALA A 51 6.68 -3.64 9.38
C ALA A 51 7.39 -4.50 10.44
N ALA A 52 8.08 -5.57 10.03
CA ALA A 52 8.89 -6.39 10.92
C ALA A 52 10.00 -5.59 11.64
N TYR A 53 10.68 -4.68 10.94
CA TYR A 53 11.64 -3.78 11.58
C TYR A 53 10.97 -2.78 12.53
N THR A 54 9.77 -2.33 12.21
CA THR A 54 8.98 -1.45 13.09
C THR A 54 8.62 -2.14 14.40
N VAL A 55 8.28 -3.43 14.36
CA VAL A 55 8.09 -4.26 15.56
C VAL A 55 9.35 -4.32 16.40
N LYS A 56 10.52 -4.60 15.77
CA LYS A 56 11.82 -4.64 16.46
C LYS A 56 12.17 -3.28 17.08
N ALA A 57 11.96 -2.18 16.36
CA ALA A 57 12.17 -0.83 16.84
C ALA A 57 11.26 -0.48 18.02
N THR A 58 9.97 -0.85 17.96
CA THR A 58 9.01 -0.61 19.04
C THR A 58 9.35 -1.46 20.28
N LYS A 59 9.80 -2.71 20.07
CA LYS A 59 10.29 -3.58 21.15
C LYS A 59 11.47 -2.97 21.91
N ALA A 60 12.32 -2.18 21.25
CA ALA A 60 13.43 -1.50 21.88
C ALA A 60 13.01 -0.53 22.99
N ASN A 61 11.75 -0.05 22.99
CA ASN A 61 11.23 0.82 24.06
C ASN A 61 11.05 0.10 25.42
N PHE A 62 11.12 -1.24 25.48
CA PHE A 62 11.16 -1.99 26.74
C PHE A 62 12.53 -1.97 27.41
N PHE A 63 13.59 -1.56 26.71
CA PHE A 63 14.96 -1.58 27.20
C PHE A 63 15.45 -0.19 27.55
N PRO A 64 16.48 -0.09 28.43
CA PRO A 64 17.11 1.18 28.77
C PRO A 64 17.67 1.89 27.54
N LYS A 65 17.45 3.20 27.46
CA LYS A 65 18.03 4.06 26.45
C LYS A 65 19.29 4.72 27.00
N PHE A 66 20.39 4.57 26.29
CA PHE A 66 21.64 5.23 26.60
C PHE A 66 21.82 6.43 25.65
N SER A 67 22.16 7.57 26.23
CA SER A 67 22.43 8.77 25.47
C SER A 67 23.69 9.47 26.00
N ALA A 68 24.43 10.11 25.12
CA ALA A 68 25.52 10.99 25.46
C ALA A 68 25.29 12.36 24.81
N GLY A 69 25.61 13.41 25.54
CA GLY A 69 25.45 14.77 25.04
C GLY A 69 26.56 15.67 25.56
N ALA A 70 26.94 16.67 24.78
CA ALA A 70 27.83 17.74 25.18
C ALA A 70 27.24 19.07 24.71
N TYR A 71 27.28 20.05 25.61
CA TYR A 71 26.80 21.39 25.36
C TYR A 71 27.90 22.38 25.73
N GLY A 72 28.20 23.35 24.89
CA GLY A 72 29.05 24.49 25.17
C GLY A 72 28.25 25.77 25.04
N LEU A 73 28.33 26.64 26.04
CA LEU A 73 27.72 27.96 26.03
C LEU A 73 28.79 29.01 26.01
N TYR A 74 28.80 29.83 24.95
CA TYR A 74 29.60 31.06 24.87
C TYR A 74 28.61 32.23 24.82
N THR A 75 28.78 33.17 25.73
CA THR A 75 28.02 34.42 25.72
C THR A 75 28.99 35.61 25.77
N SER A 76 28.75 36.65 24.97
CA SER A 76 29.56 37.87 24.94
C SER A 76 29.21 38.85 26.06
N SER A 77 28.14 38.60 26.77
CA SER A 77 27.64 39.43 27.89
C SER A 77 27.68 38.64 29.20
N ALA A 78 28.32 39.19 30.22
CA ALA A 78 28.18 38.65 31.57
C ALA A 78 26.75 38.95 32.06
N ASN A 79 25.99 37.91 32.32
CA ASN A 79 24.67 38.07 32.95
C ASN A 79 24.85 38.25 34.45
N ASP A 80 24.97 39.50 34.86
CA ASP A 80 24.93 39.87 36.29
C ASP A 80 23.50 39.64 36.80
N MET A 81 23.18 38.44 37.27
CA MET A 81 21.95 38.20 38.00
C MET A 81 22.19 38.73 39.43
N LYS A 82 21.81 39.99 39.66
CA LYS A 82 21.81 40.58 41.00
C LYS A 82 20.54 40.07 41.69
N LEU A 83 20.69 39.07 42.56
CA LEU A 83 19.68 38.79 43.54
C LEU A 83 19.84 39.78 44.67
N ALA A 84 19.28 40.97 44.52
CA ALA A 84 19.14 41.91 45.61
C ALA A 84 18.12 41.32 46.60
N LEU A 85 18.58 40.56 47.56
CA LEU A 85 17.87 40.36 48.82
C LEU A 85 17.83 41.73 49.43
N GLY A 86 16.81 42.55 49.06
CA GLY A 86 16.65 43.92 49.51
C GLY A 86 16.84 44.03 51.03
N ASP A 87 16.98 45.24 51.49
CA ASP A 87 17.10 45.62 52.90
C ASP A 87 16.05 44.91 53.80
N ILE A 88 16.16 43.59 53.94
CA ILE A 88 15.36 42.83 54.89
C ILE A 88 15.90 43.20 56.23
N ARG A 89 15.25 44.16 56.89
CA ARG A 89 15.42 44.36 58.30
C ARG A 89 14.99 43.10 59.01
N LEU A 90 15.92 42.41 59.67
CA LEU A 90 15.62 41.21 60.46
C LEU A 90 14.55 41.49 61.53
N PHE A 91 14.40 42.74 61.87
CA PHE A 91 13.52 43.18 62.90
C PHE A 91 13.11 44.67 62.70
N ASP A 92 11.81 44.98 62.71
CA ASP A 92 11.28 46.33 62.71
C ASP A 92 10.88 46.71 64.11
N PRO A 93 11.60 47.65 64.79
CA PRO A 93 11.28 48.07 66.13
C PRO A 93 9.89 48.68 66.30
N SER A 94 9.35 49.29 65.22
CA SER A 94 8.04 49.94 65.25
C SER A 94 6.90 48.96 65.55
N THR A 95 7.05 47.68 65.33
CA THR A 95 6.06 46.63 65.62
C THR A 95 5.94 46.32 67.11
N LEU A 96 6.90 46.80 67.93
CA LEU A 96 6.93 46.56 69.38
C LEU A 96 6.93 47.90 70.18
N GLU A 97 6.67 49.02 69.52
CA GLU A 97 6.55 50.34 70.15
C GLU A 97 5.37 50.34 71.15
N GLY A 98 5.65 50.59 72.43
CA GLY A 98 4.67 50.51 73.52
C GLY A 98 4.47 49.15 74.19
N ILE A 99 5.13 48.09 73.74
CA ILE A 99 5.06 46.74 74.32
C ILE A 99 6.32 46.46 75.14
N VAL A 100 7.43 47.10 74.85
CA VAL A 100 8.75 46.78 75.44
C VAL A 100 9.08 47.85 76.46
N PRO A 101 9.62 47.47 77.64
CA PRO A 101 10.08 48.40 78.65
C PRO A 101 11.18 49.32 78.12
N PRO A 102 11.18 50.67 78.47
CA PRO A 102 12.16 51.64 77.99
C PRO A 102 13.63 51.28 78.18
N ALA A 103 13.94 50.44 79.13
CA ALA A 103 15.30 49.91 79.38
C ALA A 103 15.87 48.99 78.31
N LEU A 104 15.01 48.46 77.44
CA LEU A 104 15.39 47.54 76.34
C LEU A 104 15.40 48.23 74.97
N GLU A 105 14.90 49.46 74.83
CA GLU A 105 14.89 50.21 73.57
C GLU A 105 16.26 50.34 72.93
N PRO A 106 17.40 50.60 73.67
CA PRO A 106 18.71 50.67 73.07
C PRO A 106 19.23 49.36 72.47
N TRP A 107 18.68 48.22 72.95
CA TRP A 107 18.98 46.90 72.43
C TRP A 107 18.16 46.61 71.16
N LEU A 108 16.95 47.04 71.10
CA LEU A 108 16.08 46.95 69.90
C LEU A 108 16.63 47.81 68.79
N ASP A 109 17.12 49.00 69.07
CA ASP A 109 17.80 49.85 68.09
C ASP A 109 19.06 49.20 67.50
N ARG A 110 19.81 48.48 68.34
CA ARG A 110 20.97 47.72 67.87
C ARG A 110 20.58 46.51 67.02
N LEU A 111 19.47 45.83 67.31
CA LEU A 111 18.93 44.72 66.52
C LEU A 111 18.36 45.22 65.18
N SER A 112 17.80 46.45 65.13
CA SER A 112 17.34 47.05 63.87
C SER A 112 18.47 47.43 62.90
N LEU A 113 19.70 47.54 63.43
CA LEU A 113 20.90 47.81 62.61
C LEU A 113 21.45 46.50 62.00
N LEU A 114 20.96 45.33 62.41
CA LEU A 114 21.31 44.07 61.76
C LEU A 114 20.58 43.98 60.40
N ARG A 115 21.34 44.40 59.38
CA ARG A 115 20.93 44.26 57.97
C ARG A 115 21.60 42.99 57.42
N LEU A 116 20.83 42.22 56.67
CA LEU A 116 21.46 41.18 55.84
C LEU A 116 22.24 41.87 54.74
N PRO A 117 23.53 41.51 54.57
CA PRO A 117 24.31 42.10 53.51
C PRO A 117 23.64 41.78 52.14
N GLU A 118 23.67 42.75 51.23
CA GLU A 118 23.23 42.57 49.84
C GLU A 118 24.01 41.36 49.24
N LEU A 119 23.32 40.28 49.03
CA LEU A 119 23.95 39.09 48.40
C LEU A 119 23.87 39.31 46.88
N SER A 120 24.93 39.91 46.34
CA SER A 120 25.08 40.02 44.89
C SER A 120 25.61 38.69 44.38
N LEU A 121 24.75 37.89 43.72
CA LEU A 121 25.12 36.68 43.04
C LEU A 121 25.41 37.03 41.58
N LYS A 122 26.68 37.08 41.21
CA LYS A 122 27.13 37.24 39.83
C LYS A 122 27.30 35.86 39.22
N LEU A 123 26.31 35.42 38.44
CA LEU A 123 26.39 34.15 37.68
C LEU A 123 27.09 34.41 36.33
N ASP A 124 28.27 33.83 36.19
CA ASP A 124 29.01 33.84 34.93
C ASP A 124 28.94 32.46 34.29
N LEU A 125 28.25 32.41 33.15
CA LEU A 125 28.06 31.20 32.31
C LEU A 125 28.96 31.23 31.06
N ASN A 126 29.84 32.23 30.95
CA ASN A 126 30.68 32.36 29.78
C ASN A 126 31.72 31.22 29.72
N ASN A 127 31.83 30.61 28.54
CA ASN A 127 32.69 29.44 28.34
C ASN A 127 32.35 28.24 29.26
N SER A 128 31.05 28.02 29.46
CA SER A 128 30.58 26.86 30.21
C SER A 128 30.39 25.64 29.32
N TYR A 129 30.83 24.49 29.81
CA TYR A 129 30.73 23.20 29.11
C TYR A 129 30.01 22.21 30.03
N LEU A 130 29.06 21.48 29.44
CA LEU A 130 28.36 20.38 30.08
C LEU A 130 28.45 19.15 29.17
N ALA A 131 29.07 18.09 29.66
CA ALA A 131 29.10 16.82 28.93
C ALA A 131 28.66 15.69 29.86
N GLY A 132 27.94 14.70 29.31
CA GLY A 132 27.51 13.60 30.15
C GLY A 132 26.95 12.44 29.34
N VAL A 133 26.82 11.32 30.07
CA VAL A 133 26.12 10.12 29.60
C VAL A 133 24.93 9.86 30.52
N SER A 134 23.81 9.49 29.93
CA SER A 134 22.62 9.17 30.72
C SER A 134 21.98 7.85 30.25
N ILE A 135 21.38 7.15 31.18
CA ILE A 135 20.54 5.99 30.98
C ILE A 135 19.13 6.33 31.45
N GLU A 136 18.15 6.02 30.62
CA GLU A 136 16.74 6.25 30.93
C GLU A 136 15.95 4.98 30.68
N GLN A 137 15.20 4.55 31.70
CA GLN A 137 14.35 3.35 31.64
C GLN A 137 12.94 3.69 32.12
N PRO A 138 11.94 3.65 31.24
CA PRO A 138 10.55 3.61 31.67
C PRO A 138 10.28 2.23 32.34
N VAL A 139 9.89 2.25 33.61
CA VAL A 139 9.57 1.02 34.35
C VAL A 139 8.10 0.67 34.21
N TYR A 140 7.26 1.69 34.27
CA TYR A 140 5.81 1.54 34.07
C TYR A 140 5.24 2.80 33.42
N MET A 141 4.43 2.63 32.39
CA MET A 141 3.78 3.73 31.66
C MET A 141 2.30 3.44 31.43
N GLY A 142 1.57 2.95 32.43
CA GLY A 142 0.15 2.64 32.27
C GLY A 142 -0.16 1.59 31.21
N GLY A 143 0.83 0.79 30.77
CA GLY A 143 0.67 -0.16 29.67
C GLY A 143 0.95 0.43 28.26
N LYS A 144 1.35 1.70 28.15
CA LYS A 144 1.58 2.40 26.87
C LYS A 144 2.54 1.67 25.93
N ILE A 145 3.71 1.26 26.46
CA ILE A 145 4.74 0.54 25.68
C ILE A 145 4.21 -0.81 25.20
N HIS A 146 3.43 -1.50 26.04
CA HIS A 146 2.84 -2.78 25.68
C HIS A 146 1.79 -2.64 24.58
N SER A 147 0.90 -1.63 24.69
CA SER A 147 -0.09 -1.35 23.64
C SER A 147 0.58 -0.92 22.33
N ALA A 148 1.60 -0.05 22.39
CA ALA A 148 2.38 0.33 21.22
C ALA A 148 3.06 -0.87 20.53
N TYR A 149 3.63 -1.78 21.32
CA TYR A 149 4.23 -3.01 20.78
C TYR A 149 3.19 -3.94 20.15
N ARG A 150 2.00 -4.08 20.76
CA ARG A 150 0.90 -4.85 20.18
C ARG A 150 0.38 -4.22 18.89
N MET A 151 0.24 -2.89 18.84
CA MET A 151 -0.15 -2.16 17.62
C MET A 151 0.87 -2.40 16.49
N ALA A 152 2.17 -2.34 16.80
CA ALA A 152 3.21 -2.63 15.82
C ALA A 152 3.13 -4.08 15.31
N ARG A 153 2.86 -5.05 16.18
CA ARG A 153 2.65 -6.46 15.78
C ARG A 153 1.44 -6.66 14.89
N ILE A 154 0.33 -6.00 15.21
CA ILE A 154 -0.86 -6.05 14.35
C ILE A 154 -0.55 -5.40 13.00
N GLY A 155 0.24 -4.32 12.97
CA GLY A 155 0.73 -3.72 11.73
C GLY A 155 1.57 -4.66 10.87
N ASP A 156 2.40 -5.49 11.49
CA ASP A 156 3.18 -6.55 10.84
C ASP A 156 2.27 -7.64 10.27
N GLU A 157 1.30 -8.12 11.04
CA GLU A 157 0.30 -9.08 10.60
C GLU A 157 -0.55 -8.54 9.43
N LEU A 158 -0.90 -7.24 9.44
CA LEU A 158 -1.59 -6.57 8.34
C LEU A 158 -0.71 -6.47 7.08
N ALA A 159 0.60 -6.22 7.24
CA ALA A 159 1.52 -6.18 6.10
C ALA A 159 1.69 -7.56 5.45
N ALA A 160 1.78 -8.63 6.25
CA ALA A 160 1.81 -10.00 5.75
C ALA A 160 0.52 -10.37 5.00
N LEU A 161 -0.65 -10.01 5.53
CA LEU A 161 -1.95 -10.21 4.85
C LEU A 161 -2.04 -9.41 3.55
N ASN A 162 -1.45 -8.20 3.50
CA ASN A 162 -1.39 -7.41 2.28
C ASN A 162 -0.50 -8.05 1.20
N VAL A 163 0.53 -8.82 1.58
CA VAL A 163 1.29 -9.63 0.61
C VAL A 163 0.37 -10.69 0.00
N CYS A 164 -0.37 -11.46 0.82
CA CYS A 164 -1.32 -12.46 0.32
C CYS A 164 -2.37 -11.84 -0.61
N LEU A 165 -2.98 -10.72 -0.20
CA LEU A 165 -3.95 -10.00 -1.04
C LEU A 165 -3.34 -9.56 -2.38
N THR A 166 -2.11 -9.03 -2.35
CA THR A 166 -1.41 -8.61 -3.57
C THR A 166 -1.10 -9.82 -4.48
N GLU A 167 -0.76 -10.98 -3.91
CA GLU A 167 -0.52 -12.21 -4.67
C GLU A 167 -1.81 -12.68 -5.36
N GLU A 168 -2.97 -12.68 -4.67
CA GLU A 168 -4.26 -13.01 -5.29
C GLU A 168 -4.65 -12.01 -6.40
N GLU A 169 -4.45 -10.70 -6.18
CA GLU A 169 -4.71 -9.69 -7.21
C GLU A 169 -3.83 -9.88 -8.44
N VAL A 170 -2.55 -10.17 -8.26
CA VAL A 170 -1.62 -10.41 -9.36
C VAL A 170 -1.99 -11.67 -10.13
N ILE A 171 -2.47 -12.73 -9.47
CA ILE A 171 -2.97 -13.94 -10.14
C ILE A 171 -4.15 -13.57 -11.05
N VAL A 172 -5.18 -12.87 -10.55
CA VAL A 172 -6.36 -12.50 -11.34
C VAL A 172 -6.00 -11.57 -12.50
N GLU A 173 -5.11 -10.59 -12.28
CA GLU A 173 -4.64 -9.69 -13.33
C GLU A 173 -3.78 -10.41 -14.38
N THR A 174 -2.98 -11.41 -13.98
CA THR A 174 -2.21 -12.26 -14.90
C THR A 174 -3.14 -13.11 -15.76
N ASP A 175 -4.16 -13.71 -15.17
CA ASP A 175 -5.19 -14.48 -15.89
C ASP A 175 -5.92 -13.58 -16.90
N ARG A 176 -6.30 -12.37 -16.50
CA ARG A 176 -6.91 -11.38 -17.39
C ARG A 176 -5.98 -11.01 -18.55
N ALA A 177 -4.69 -10.77 -18.27
CA ALA A 177 -3.71 -10.44 -19.31
C ALA A 177 -3.51 -11.62 -20.26
N TYR A 178 -3.43 -12.85 -19.76
CA TYR A 178 -3.28 -14.08 -20.54
C TYR A 178 -4.47 -14.29 -21.47
N TRP A 179 -5.70 -14.30 -20.93
CA TRP A 179 -6.91 -14.52 -21.74
C TRP A 179 -7.19 -13.38 -22.71
N THR A 180 -6.82 -12.14 -22.37
CA THR A 180 -6.87 -11.02 -23.32
C THR A 180 -5.88 -11.24 -24.46
N TYR A 181 -4.70 -11.78 -24.20
CA TYR A 181 -3.73 -12.10 -25.25
C TYR A 181 -4.25 -13.22 -26.15
N VAL A 182 -4.79 -14.31 -25.60
CA VAL A 182 -5.46 -15.39 -26.35
C VAL A 182 -6.60 -14.82 -27.20
N GLN A 183 -7.44 -13.95 -26.65
CA GLN A 183 -8.52 -13.28 -27.35
C GLN A 183 -8.00 -12.49 -28.57
N THR A 184 -6.95 -11.69 -28.40
CA THR A 184 -6.41 -10.89 -29.51
C THR A 184 -5.78 -11.73 -30.61
N LEU A 185 -5.19 -12.88 -30.28
CA LEU A 185 -4.69 -13.84 -31.26
C LEU A 185 -5.83 -14.45 -32.08
N GLU A 186 -6.93 -14.85 -31.44
CA GLU A 186 -8.10 -15.39 -32.16
C GLU A 186 -8.78 -14.33 -33.01
N LEU A 187 -8.92 -13.07 -32.52
CA LEU A 187 -9.44 -11.95 -33.29
C LEU A 187 -8.56 -11.63 -34.52
N ARG A 188 -7.24 -11.69 -34.39
CA ARG A 188 -6.32 -11.54 -35.51
C ARG A 188 -6.53 -12.62 -36.56
N LYS A 189 -6.66 -13.87 -36.10
CA LYS A 189 -6.93 -15.02 -37.00
C LYS A 189 -8.27 -14.85 -37.74
N SER A 190 -9.33 -14.47 -37.03
CA SER A 190 -10.64 -14.17 -37.62
C SER A 190 -10.57 -13.02 -38.63
N ALA A 191 -9.90 -11.90 -38.28
CA ALA A 191 -9.72 -10.76 -39.19
C ALA A 191 -8.90 -11.12 -40.42
N GLY A 192 -7.88 -11.99 -40.30
CA GLY A 192 -7.12 -12.51 -41.40
C GLY A 192 -7.94 -13.37 -42.37
N ALA A 193 -8.75 -14.29 -41.79
CA ALA A 193 -9.69 -15.12 -42.57
C ALA A 193 -10.71 -14.25 -43.31
N TYR A 194 -11.29 -13.25 -42.65
CA TYR A 194 -12.22 -12.31 -43.27
C TYR A 194 -11.58 -11.53 -44.43
N LYS A 195 -10.37 -10.99 -44.22
CA LYS A 195 -9.64 -10.31 -45.31
C LYS A 195 -9.44 -11.23 -46.52
N ALA A 196 -9.04 -12.49 -46.29
CA ALA A 196 -8.84 -13.46 -47.38
C ALA A 196 -10.13 -13.73 -48.16
N VAL A 197 -11.29 -13.84 -47.49
CA VAL A 197 -12.61 -13.98 -48.12
C VAL A 197 -12.94 -12.77 -48.97
N VAL A 198 -12.73 -11.54 -48.48
CA VAL A 198 -12.99 -10.32 -49.22
C VAL A 198 -12.03 -10.13 -50.41
N GLU A 199 -10.75 -10.51 -50.29
CA GLU A 199 -9.77 -10.48 -51.39
C GLU A 199 -10.18 -11.44 -52.53
N GLU A 200 -10.58 -12.65 -52.20
CA GLU A 200 -11.07 -13.62 -53.20
C GLU A 200 -12.35 -13.12 -53.87
N PHE A 201 -13.25 -12.51 -53.07
CA PHE A 201 -14.47 -11.93 -53.60
C PHE A 201 -14.17 -10.73 -54.53
N LEU A 202 -13.20 -9.85 -54.20
CA LEU A 202 -12.76 -8.77 -55.05
C LEU A 202 -12.24 -9.28 -56.39
N ARG A 203 -11.46 -10.38 -56.39
CA ARG A 203 -10.93 -11.02 -57.60
C ARG A 203 -12.07 -11.51 -58.50
N THR A 204 -13.07 -12.17 -57.92
CA THR A 204 -14.26 -12.68 -58.61
C THR A 204 -15.06 -11.54 -59.27
N VAL A 205 -15.32 -10.46 -58.51
CA VAL A 205 -16.09 -9.30 -58.99
C VAL A 205 -15.28 -8.54 -60.08
N SER A 206 -13.95 -8.41 -59.92
CA SER A 206 -13.10 -7.76 -60.92
C SER A 206 -13.16 -8.48 -62.27
N ASN A 207 -13.02 -9.81 -62.27
CA ASN A 207 -13.14 -10.64 -63.46
C ASN A 207 -14.52 -10.51 -64.14
N ALA A 208 -15.59 -10.44 -63.33
CA ALA A 208 -16.96 -10.27 -63.84
C ALA A 208 -17.21 -8.88 -64.43
N VAL A 209 -16.59 -7.83 -63.91
CA VAL A 209 -16.63 -6.47 -64.44
C VAL A 209 -15.87 -6.40 -65.76
N GLU A 210 -14.65 -7.00 -65.88
CA GLU A 210 -13.88 -7.08 -67.10
C GLU A 210 -14.62 -7.83 -68.21
N ALA A 211 -15.37 -8.88 -67.85
CA ALA A 211 -16.26 -9.60 -68.76
C ALA A 211 -17.54 -8.86 -69.10
N GLY A 212 -17.79 -7.68 -68.53
CA GLY A 212 -18.99 -6.86 -68.76
C GLY A 212 -20.25 -7.39 -68.07
N MET A 213 -20.12 -8.37 -67.14
CA MET A 213 -21.25 -8.99 -66.46
C MET A 213 -21.70 -8.24 -65.18
N LYS A 214 -20.85 -7.42 -64.61
CA LYS A 214 -21.12 -6.65 -63.37
C LYS A 214 -20.75 -5.17 -63.54
N SER A 215 -21.25 -4.32 -62.67
CA SER A 215 -21.01 -2.88 -62.71
C SER A 215 -19.70 -2.47 -62.04
N ARG A 216 -19.12 -1.36 -62.52
CA ARG A 216 -17.96 -0.75 -61.84
C ARG A 216 -18.30 -0.31 -60.41
N ASN A 217 -19.58 0.03 -60.12
CA ASN A 217 -20.04 0.38 -58.78
C ASN A 217 -19.94 -0.80 -57.83
N ASP A 218 -20.22 -2.03 -58.28
CA ASP A 218 -20.10 -3.23 -57.48
C ASP A 218 -18.63 -3.50 -57.10
N LEU A 219 -17.73 -3.33 -58.04
CA LEU A 219 -16.27 -3.42 -57.79
C LEU A 219 -15.82 -2.42 -56.68
N MET A 220 -16.30 -1.15 -56.79
CA MET A 220 -15.95 -0.12 -55.82
C MET A 220 -16.50 -0.45 -54.41
N LYS A 221 -17.68 -1.07 -54.27
CA LYS A 221 -18.20 -1.53 -52.99
C LYS A 221 -17.30 -2.57 -52.33
N VAL A 222 -16.82 -3.56 -53.08
CA VAL A 222 -15.92 -4.58 -52.55
C VAL A 222 -14.56 -4.01 -52.21
N GLN A 223 -14.03 -3.06 -53.00
CA GLN A 223 -12.78 -2.35 -52.68
C GLN A 223 -12.88 -1.60 -51.33
N VAL A 224 -14.01 -0.92 -51.07
CA VAL A 224 -14.22 -0.27 -49.78
C VAL A 224 -14.25 -1.30 -48.63
N GLN A 225 -14.85 -2.47 -48.88
CA GLN A 225 -14.88 -3.53 -47.88
C GLN A 225 -13.50 -4.14 -47.61
N LEU A 226 -12.67 -4.30 -48.64
CA LEU A 226 -11.29 -4.74 -48.49
C LEU A 226 -10.47 -3.72 -47.66
N ASN A 227 -10.57 -2.44 -47.94
CA ASN A 227 -9.90 -1.40 -47.13
C ASN A 227 -10.30 -1.47 -45.65
N ARG A 228 -11.58 -1.77 -45.38
CA ARG A 228 -12.07 -1.98 -43.99
C ARG A 228 -11.47 -3.24 -43.35
N ALA A 229 -11.41 -4.35 -44.10
CA ALA A 229 -10.80 -5.59 -43.62
C ALA A 229 -9.30 -5.46 -43.31
N GLU A 230 -8.57 -4.72 -44.19
CA GLU A 230 -7.16 -4.41 -43.96
C GLU A 230 -6.92 -3.57 -42.69
N LEU A 231 -7.74 -2.53 -42.49
CA LEU A 231 -7.68 -1.72 -41.28
C LEU A 231 -8.00 -2.55 -40.02
N GLN A 232 -8.95 -3.47 -40.13
CA GLN A 232 -9.35 -4.36 -39.05
C GLN A 232 -8.22 -5.33 -38.67
N LEU A 233 -7.56 -5.93 -39.67
CA LEU A 233 -6.39 -6.78 -39.47
C LEU A 233 -5.24 -6.00 -38.81
N GLN A 234 -4.94 -4.79 -39.29
CA GLN A 234 -3.90 -3.93 -38.72
C GLN A 234 -4.19 -3.58 -37.23
N ARG A 235 -5.47 -3.34 -36.89
CA ARG A 235 -5.89 -3.12 -35.51
C ARG A 235 -5.71 -4.36 -34.67
N ALA A 236 -6.04 -5.54 -35.21
CA ALA A 236 -5.83 -6.82 -34.52
C ALA A 236 -4.34 -7.10 -34.29
N ASP A 237 -3.45 -6.85 -35.26
CA ASP A 237 -2.00 -6.97 -35.12
C ASP A 237 -1.44 -6.06 -34.01
N ASN A 238 -1.93 -4.82 -33.94
CA ASN A 238 -1.58 -3.91 -32.86
C ASN A 238 -2.10 -4.42 -31.50
N GLY A 239 -3.32 -4.96 -31.47
CA GLY A 239 -3.91 -5.59 -30.28
C GLY A 239 -3.05 -6.74 -29.74
N VAL A 240 -2.64 -7.66 -30.61
CA VAL A 240 -1.75 -8.77 -30.29
C VAL A 240 -0.43 -8.29 -29.69
N ARG A 241 0.18 -7.29 -30.31
CA ARG A 241 1.45 -6.74 -29.81
C ARG A 241 1.30 -6.12 -28.42
N LEU A 242 0.25 -5.33 -28.20
CA LEU A 242 0.03 -4.64 -26.91
C LEU A 242 -0.37 -5.62 -25.80
N SER A 243 -1.23 -6.59 -26.10
CA SER A 243 -1.63 -7.61 -25.11
C SER A 243 -0.47 -8.52 -24.71
N ARG A 244 0.41 -8.90 -25.70
CA ARG A 244 1.66 -9.61 -25.41
C ARG A 244 2.57 -8.79 -24.49
N MET A 245 2.80 -7.50 -24.80
CA MET A 245 3.60 -6.62 -23.96
C MET A 245 3.02 -6.49 -22.53
N ASN A 246 1.69 -6.43 -22.42
CA ASN A 246 1.02 -6.40 -21.13
C ASN A 246 1.27 -7.70 -20.33
N LEU A 247 1.14 -8.86 -20.98
CA LEU A 247 1.43 -10.13 -20.31
C LEU A 247 2.92 -10.22 -19.91
N CYS A 248 3.86 -9.81 -20.77
CA CYS A 248 5.28 -9.76 -20.43
C CYS A 248 5.55 -8.90 -19.20
N GLN A 249 4.91 -7.73 -19.10
CA GLN A 249 5.01 -6.84 -17.93
C GLN A 249 4.47 -7.50 -16.66
N MET A 250 3.34 -8.20 -16.74
CA MET A 250 2.74 -8.89 -15.59
C MET A 250 3.62 -10.02 -15.06
N VAL A 251 4.23 -10.81 -15.96
CA VAL A 251 5.11 -11.94 -15.60
C VAL A 251 6.57 -11.54 -15.35
N GLY A 252 6.90 -10.25 -15.49
CA GLY A 252 8.23 -9.71 -15.23
C GLY A 252 9.26 -10.00 -16.32
N LEU A 253 8.82 -10.24 -17.57
CA LEU A 253 9.69 -10.39 -18.73
C LEU A 253 9.94 -9.05 -19.42
N PRO A 254 11.03 -8.93 -20.23
CA PRO A 254 11.21 -7.81 -21.14
C PRO A 254 10.00 -7.66 -22.08
N LEU A 255 9.58 -6.41 -22.36
CA LEU A 255 8.37 -6.12 -23.13
C LEU A 255 8.41 -6.63 -24.60
N ASP A 256 9.60 -6.88 -25.11
CA ASP A 256 9.87 -7.39 -26.47
C ASP A 256 9.98 -8.91 -26.54
N SER A 257 9.84 -9.61 -25.40
CA SER A 257 9.88 -11.09 -25.36
C SER A 257 8.78 -11.67 -26.22
N ASP A 258 9.13 -12.74 -26.98
CA ASP A 258 8.19 -13.44 -27.84
C ASP A 258 7.67 -14.69 -27.11
N ILE A 259 6.50 -14.56 -26.52
CA ILE A 259 5.79 -15.62 -25.79
C ILE A 259 4.52 -15.98 -26.55
N VAL A 260 4.17 -17.27 -26.56
CA VAL A 260 2.95 -17.77 -27.19
C VAL A 260 2.15 -18.56 -26.13
N PRO A 261 0.86 -18.25 -25.92
CA PRO A 261 0.05 -19.02 -25.00
C PRO A 261 -0.14 -20.44 -25.53
N SER A 262 0.08 -21.45 -24.67
CA SER A 262 -0.11 -22.87 -25.01
C SER A 262 -1.56 -23.30 -24.97
N GLU A 263 -2.40 -22.56 -24.23
CA GLU A 263 -3.80 -22.90 -24.02
C GLU A 263 -4.72 -22.08 -24.93
N SER A 264 -5.72 -22.75 -25.46
CA SER A 264 -6.90 -22.15 -26.08
C SER A 264 -8.02 -22.10 -25.03
N PHE A 265 -9.10 -21.35 -25.33
CA PHE A 265 -10.26 -21.32 -24.45
C PHE A 265 -10.79 -22.75 -24.20
N GLY A 266 -10.89 -23.13 -22.91
CA GLY A 266 -11.31 -24.45 -22.47
C GLY A 266 -12.82 -24.68 -22.50
N ASP A 267 -13.24 -25.83 -21.96
CA ASP A 267 -14.65 -26.21 -21.85
C ASP A 267 -15.47 -25.26 -20.97
N GLU A 268 -16.76 -25.10 -21.32
CA GLU A 268 -17.70 -24.15 -20.73
C GLU A 268 -18.39 -24.67 -19.45
N THR A 269 -17.72 -25.54 -18.68
CA THR A 269 -18.29 -26.05 -17.44
C THR A 269 -18.35 -24.97 -16.37
N ALA A 270 -19.51 -24.85 -15.73
CA ALA A 270 -19.63 -23.97 -14.56
C ALA A 270 -18.64 -24.43 -13.48
N PRO A 271 -17.95 -23.50 -12.79
CA PRO A 271 -17.22 -23.86 -11.58
C PRO A 271 -18.22 -24.52 -10.63
N ALA A 272 -17.80 -25.58 -9.94
CA ALA A 272 -18.63 -26.15 -8.89
C ALA A 272 -19.03 -24.99 -7.95
N ALA A 273 -20.33 -24.88 -7.64
CA ALA A 273 -20.80 -23.89 -6.67
C ALA A 273 -20.29 -24.29 -5.28
N ALA A 274 -19.00 -24.14 -5.06
CA ALA A 274 -18.41 -24.14 -3.73
C ALA A 274 -18.98 -22.89 -3.04
N GLY A 275 -19.62 -23.08 -1.91
CA GLY A 275 -20.17 -21.93 -1.15
C GLY A 275 -19.04 -20.94 -0.90
N ALA A 276 -19.29 -19.68 -1.23
CA ALA A 276 -18.33 -18.62 -0.97
C ALA A 276 -18.05 -18.53 0.53
N ASP A 277 -16.78 -18.61 0.91
CA ASP A 277 -16.33 -18.39 2.29
C ASP A 277 -15.58 -17.06 2.37
N ILE A 278 -16.31 -15.99 2.63
CA ILE A 278 -15.72 -14.66 2.78
C ILE A 278 -14.70 -14.60 3.94
N THR A 279 -14.79 -15.52 4.91
CA THR A 279 -13.86 -15.52 6.05
C THR A 279 -12.47 -16.03 5.69
N ALA A 280 -12.35 -16.76 4.57
CA ALA A 280 -11.07 -17.21 4.03
C ALA A 280 -10.32 -16.05 3.33
N ARG A 281 -11.02 -14.99 2.91
CA ARG A 281 -10.42 -13.86 2.19
C ARG A 281 -9.45 -13.06 3.08
N PRO A 282 -8.25 -12.72 2.56
CA PRO A 282 -7.30 -11.87 3.29
C PRO A 282 -7.90 -10.53 3.73
N GLU A 283 -8.75 -9.92 2.88
CA GLU A 283 -9.38 -8.62 3.16
C GLU A 283 -10.28 -8.68 4.41
N TYR A 284 -11.04 -9.77 4.61
CA TYR A 284 -11.86 -9.92 5.81
C TYR A 284 -11.00 -10.03 7.06
N THR A 285 -9.93 -10.82 6.99
CA THR A 285 -8.98 -10.97 8.10
C THR A 285 -8.30 -9.64 8.42
N MET A 286 -7.94 -8.84 7.40
CA MET A 286 -7.38 -7.49 7.58
C MET A 286 -8.36 -6.56 8.30
N LEU A 287 -9.65 -6.59 8.00
CA LEU A 287 -10.68 -5.81 8.70
C LEU A 287 -10.79 -6.22 10.17
N CYS A 288 -10.73 -7.52 10.47
CA CYS A 288 -10.70 -8.02 11.85
C CYS A 288 -9.46 -7.50 12.60
N LYS A 289 -8.29 -7.49 11.96
CA LYS A 289 -7.05 -6.94 12.52
C LYS A 289 -7.11 -5.43 12.72
N GLN A 290 -7.78 -4.68 11.84
CA GLN A 290 -8.02 -3.24 12.00
C GLN A 290 -8.88 -2.94 13.25
N VAL A 291 -9.91 -3.74 13.52
CA VAL A 291 -10.70 -3.64 14.75
C VAL A 291 -9.82 -3.91 15.97
N GLU A 292 -8.97 -4.94 15.91
CA GLU A 292 -8.03 -5.25 17.00
C GLU A 292 -7.03 -4.09 17.22
N LEU A 293 -6.53 -3.48 16.14
CA LEU A 293 -5.66 -2.30 16.18
C LEU A 293 -6.34 -1.14 16.92
N LYS A 294 -7.59 -0.83 16.58
CA LYS A 294 -8.38 0.23 17.26
C LYS A 294 -8.60 -0.05 18.74
N ARG A 295 -8.81 -1.31 19.12
CA ARG A 295 -8.88 -1.71 20.55
C ARG A 295 -7.55 -1.49 21.28
N GLN A 296 -6.41 -1.73 20.63
CA GLN A 296 -5.09 -1.43 21.22
C GLN A 296 -4.82 0.08 21.28
N GLU A 297 -5.26 0.85 20.29
CA GLU A 297 -5.18 2.30 20.28
C GLU A 297 -5.98 2.91 21.43
N GLN A 298 -7.19 2.41 21.70
CA GLN A 298 -7.98 2.80 22.85
C GLN A 298 -7.20 2.57 24.17
N ARG A 299 -6.53 1.40 24.32
CA ARG A 299 -5.70 1.12 25.50
C ARG A 299 -4.47 2.02 25.58
N PHE A 300 -3.87 2.34 24.45
CA PHE A 300 -2.75 3.27 24.36
C PHE A 300 -3.16 4.67 24.84
N ILE A 301 -4.30 5.18 24.39
CA ILE A 301 -4.85 6.47 24.83
C ILE A 301 -5.21 6.43 26.33
N GLN A 302 -5.79 5.32 26.80
CA GLN A 302 -6.11 5.14 28.23
C GLN A 302 -4.87 5.19 29.11
N SER A 303 -3.72 4.72 28.61
CA SER A 303 -2.47 4.68 29.37
C SER A 303 -1.93 6.07 29.73
N ASP A 304 -2.27 7.13 28.97
CA ASP A 304 -1.85 8.50 29.25
C ASP A 304 -2.47 9.07 30.55
N PHE A 305 -3.53 8.43 31.03
CA PHE A 305 -4.26 8.82 32.25
C PHE A 305 -3.97 7.88 33.42
N LEU A 306 -3.03 6.96 33.27
CA LEU A 306 -2.55 6.07 34.31
C LEU A 306 -1.20 6.55 34.87
N PRO A 307 -0.84 6.17 36.10
CA PRO A 307 0.46 6.51 36.67
C PRO A 307 1.61 6.04 35.76
N SER A 308 2.69 6.84 35.74
CA SER A 308 3.93 6.45 35.07
C SER A 308 5.09 6.51 36.04
N VAL A 309 6.04 5.57 35.89
CA VAL A 309 7.26 5.44 36.69
C VAL A 309 8.44 5.28 35.73
N GLY A 310 9.42 6.14 35.88
CA GLY A 310 10.67 6.07 35.12
C GLY A 310 11.88 6.19 36.05
N VAL A 311 12.96 5.58 35.65
CA VAL A 311 14.27 5.69 36.29
C VAL A 311 15.24 6.33 35.30
N ARG A 312 15.96 7.34 35.77
CA ARG A 312 17.03 7.98 35.03
C ARG A 312 18.29 7.97 35.88
N GLY A 313 19.40 7.60 35.29
CA GLY A 313 20.73 7.68 35.90
C GLY A 313 21.70 8.31 34.91
N GLY A 314 22.79 8.88 35.41
CA GLY A 314 23.79 9.44 34.52
C GLY A 314 25.02 9.94 35.23
N TYR A 315 26.07 10.19 34.45
CA TYR A 315 27.26 10.88 34.88
C TYR A 315 27.38 12.15 34.05
N ASN A 316 27.40 13.30 34.71
CA ASN A 316 27.54 14.59 34.08
C ASN A 316 28.84 15.26 34.57
N TYR A 317 29.55 15.87 33.66
CA TYR A 317 30.68 16.71 33.92
C TYR A 317 30.38 18.14 33.51
N THR A 318 30.49 19.06 34.47
CA THR A 318 30.26 20.48 34.29
C THR A 318 31.54 21.24 34.49
N TYR A 319 31.83 22.19 33.60
CA TYR A 319 33.02 23.05 33.66
C TYR A 319 32.71 24.47 33.27
N GLY A 320 33.36 25.47 33.96
CA GLY A 320 33.34 26.87 33.55
C GLY A 320 32.18 27.70 34.12
N MET A 321 31.23 27.10 34.85
CA MET A 321 30.20 27.86 35.55
C MET A 321 30.77 28.50 36.83
N LYS A 322 30.60 29.84 36.98
CA LYS A 322 31.14 30.55 38.12
C LYS A 322 30.04 31.40 38.81
N ILE A 323 30.10 31.44 40.15
CA ILE A 323 29.35 32.40 40.98
C ILE A 323 30.35 33.31 41.71
N ASN A 324 30.21 34.59 41.54
CA ASN A 324 31.12 35.58 42.12
C ASN A 324 32.59 35.31 41.81
N GLY A 325 32.91 34.80 40.62
CA GLY A 325 34.23 34.43 40.16
C GLY A 325 34.79 33.13 40.70
N GLN A 326 34.02 32.44 41.60
CA GLN A 326 34.37 31.10 42.09
C GLN A 326 33.70 30.02 41.26
N PRO A 327 34.37 28.93 40.90
CA PRO A 327 33.78 27.82 40.17
C PRO A 327 32.61 27.24 40.99
N LEU A 328 31.42 27.16 40.37
CA LEU A 328 30.24 26.61 41.01
C LEU A 328 30.25 25.07 40.98
N PHE A 329 30.59 24.51 39.80
CA PHE A 329 30.72 23.07 39.57
C PHE A 329 31.82 22.84 38.52
N ASP A 330 33.03 22.47 38.94
CA ASP A 330 34.12 22.06 38.07
C ASP A 330 34.44 20.59 38.33
N ASN A 331 33.42 19.74 38.33
CA ASN A 331 33.57 18.33 38.63
C ASN A 331 32.53 17.47 37.90
N GLY A 332 32.81 16.19 37.89
CA GLY A 332 31.87 15.18 37.46
C GLY A 332 31.09 14.59 38.63
N GLY A 333 29.85 14.22 38.38
CA GLY A 333 29.02 13.60 39.39
C GLY A 333 28.05 12.57 38.81
N PHE A 334 27.81 11.52 39.59
CA PHE A 334 26.72 10.56 39.30
C PHE A 334 25.42 11.10 39.85
N SER A 335 24.35 10.94 39.07
CA SER A 335 22.97 11.23 39.48
C SER A 335 22.06 10.04 39.20
N ALA A 336 21.14 9.77 40.08
CA ALA A 336 20.07 8.81 39.88
C ALA A 336 18.75 9.43 40.33
N MET A 337 17.71 9.27 39.55
CA MET A 337 16.40 9.83 39.82
C MET A 337 15.33 8.79 39.48
N ILE A 338 14.35 8.67 40.38
CA ILE A 338 13.10 7.95 40.12
C ILE A 338 12.02 9.01 40.00
N ALA A 339 11.37 9.03 38.85
CA ALA A 339 10.27 9.94 38.55
C ALA A 339 8.96 9.15 38.58
N VAL A 340 8.00 9.62 39.40
CA VAL A 340 6.64 9.11 39.40
C VAL A 340 5.72 10.23 39.03
N SER A 341 4.91 10.05 37.98
CA SER A 341 3.91 11.00 37.54
C SER A 341 2.53 10.38 37.64
N ILE A 342 1.63 11.01 38.37
CA ILE A 342 0.26 10.55 38.54
C ILE A 342 -0.68 11.68 38.11
N PRO A 343 -1.36 11.56 36.95
CA PRO A 343 -2.35 12.53 36.54
C PRO A 343 -3.56 12.47 37.45
N LEU A 344 -3.82 13.55 38.22
CA LEU A 344 -4.89 13.56 39.22
C LEU A 344 -6.22 14.06 38.67
N PHE A 345 -6.19 15.18 37.95
CA PHE A 345 -7.40 15.81 37.42
C PHE A 345 -7.17 16.64 36.16
N HIS A 346 -7.93 16.35 35.10
CA HIS A 346 -7.84 17.03 33.80
C HIS A 346 -9.24 17.39 33.27
N TRP A 347 -10.15 17.82 34.11
CA TRP A 347 -11.49 18.32 33.73
C TRP A 347 -12.26 17.38 32.78
N GLY A 348 -12.12 16.06 32.97
CA GLY A 348 -12.77 15.05 32.16
C GLY A 348 -12.11 14.75 30.80
N GLU A 349 -10.96 15.34 30.48
CA GLU A 349 -10.23 15.12 29.22
C GLU A 349 -9.99 13.62 28.96
N GLY A 350 -9.44 12.89 29.94
CA GLY A 350 -9.13 11.48 29.81
C GLY A 350 -10.35 10.62 29.51
N MET A 351 -11.42 10.84 30.25
CA MET A 351 -12.67 10.11 30.07
C MET A 351 -13.26 10.34 28.66
N ASN A 352 -13.21 11.59 28.17
CA ASN A 352 -13.75 11.92 26.86
C ASN A 352 -12.86 11.39 25.73
N LYS A 353 -11.51 11.42 25.87
CA LYS A 353 -10.59 10.80 24.90
C LYS A 353 -10.79 9.27 24.81
N VAL A 354 -10.96 8.60 25.94
CA VAL A 354 -11.23 7.14 25.95
C VAL A 354 -12.60 6.84 25.35
N ARG A 355 -13.63 7.68 25.61
CA ARG A 355 -14.95 7.54 24.98
C ARG A 355 -14.88 7.75 23.46
N ALA A 356 -14.10 8.74 22.98
CA ALA A 356 -13.88 8.96 21.57
C ALA A 356 -13.21 7.75 20.91
N ALA A 357 -12.13 7.22 21.50
CA ALA A 357 -11.45 6.03 21.02
C ALA A 357 -12.35 4.77 21.04
N LYS A 358 -13.25 4.66 22.02
CA LYS A 358 -14.25 3.60 22.05
C LYS A 358 -15.25 3.74 20.88
N ALA A 359 -15.67 4.97 20.57
CA ALA A 359 -16.53 5.22 19.42
C ALA A 359 -15.81 4.89 18.09
N GLU A 360 -14.51 5.20 17.97
CA GLU A 360 -13.70 4.79 16.82
C GLU A 360 -13.62 3.26 16.66
N THR A 361 -13.49 2.53 17.79
CA THR A 361 -13.53 1.06 17.76
C THR A 361 -14.88 0.55 17.26
N ALA A 362 -15.98 1.13 17.75
CA ALA A 362 -17.32 0.77 17.29
C ALA A 362 -17.54 1.10 15.79
N MET A 363 -17.01 2.23 15.32
CA MET A 363 -17.03 2.54 13.88
C MET A 363 -16.26 1.49 13.06
N ALA A 364 -15.09 1.05 13.51
CA ALA A 364 -14.31 0.01 12.83
C ALA A 364 -15.04 -1.34 12.83
N GLU A 365 -15.77 -1.69 13.88
CA GLU A 365 -16.63 -2.89 13.94
C GLU A 365 -17.75 -2.80 12.90
N LEU A 366 -18.45 -1.67 12.82
CA LEU A 366 -19.51 -1.46 11.82
C LEU A 366 -18.97 -1.45 10.39
N GLN A 367 -17.79 -0.88 10.17
CA GLN A 367 -17.13 -0.91 8.85
C GLN A 367 -16.77 -2.33 8.43
N ARG A 368 -16.26 -3.17 9.36
CA ARG A 368 -16.02 -4.59 9.09
C ARG A 368 -17.31 -5.30 8.69
N ASP A 369 -18.40 -5.07 9.42
CA ASP A 369 -19.68 -5.74 9.16
C ASP A 369 -20.26 -5.29 7.80
N GLU A 370 -20.22 -3.98 7.50
CA GLU A 370 -20.61 -3.44 6.19
C GLU A 370 -19.79 -4.04 5.04
N MET A 371 -18.47 -4.15 5.24
CA MET A 371 -17.62 -4.74 4.20
C MET A 371 -17.82 -6.24 4.04
N ALA A 372 -18.14 -6.97 5.10
CA ALA A 372 -18.52 -8.37 5.02
C ALA A 372 -19.77 -8.57 4.14
N GLU A 373 -20.80 -7.76 4.35
CA GLU A 373 -22.01 -7.77 3.51
C GLU A 373 -21.70 -7.45 2.04
N LYS A 374 -20.80 -6.48 1.79
CA LYS A 374 -20.34 -6.14 0.44
C LYS A 374 -19.55 -7.27 -0.22
N MET A 375 -18.72 -8.00 0.53
CA MET A 375 -17.98 -9.16 0.03
C MET A 375 -18.90 -10.32 -0.32
N GLU A 376 -19.96 -10.57 0.47
CA GLU A 376 -20.99 -11.55 0.14
C GLU A 376 -21.72 -11.17 -1.16
N LEU A 377 -22.08 -9.89 -1.30
CA LEU A 377 -22.71 -9.38 -2.51
C LEU A 377 -21.79 -9.50 -3.73
N GLU A 378 -20.50 -9.17 -3.58
CA GLU A 378 -19.48 -9.31 -4.62
C GLU A 378 -19.34 -10.77 -5.09
N ALA A 379 -19.25 -11.72 -4.16
CA ALA A 379 -19.17 -13.13 -4.49
C ALA A 379 -20.42 -13.62 -5.24
N GLN A 380 -21.63 -13.17 -4.84
CA GLN A 380 -22.87 -13.50 -5.53
C GLN A 380 -22.95 -12.87 -6.92
N GLN A 381 -22.48 -11.62 -7.08
CA GLN A 381 -22.38 -10.95 -8.37
C GLN A 381 -21.42 -11.66 -9.31
N ALA A 382 -20.25 -12.05 -8.81
CA ALA A 382 -19.27 -12.79 -9.59
C ALA A 382 -19.80 -14.17 -10.04
N LEU A 383 -20.52 -14.89 -9.19
CA LEU A 383 -21.17 -16.15 -9.56
C LEU A 383 -22.24 -15.95 -10.63
N ASN A 384 -23.06 -14.91 -10.50
CA ASN A 384 -24.08 -14.58 -11.49
C ASN A 384 -23.45 -14.23 -12.84
N ALA A 385 -22.33 -13.44 -12.82
CA ALA A 385 -21.61 -13.08 -14.03
C ALA A 385 -21.04 -14.32 -14.76
N VAL A 386 -20.49 -15.30 -14.05
CA VAL A 386 -20.05 -16.57 -14.66
C VAL A 386 -21.21 -17.29 -15.33
N ASN A 387 -22.37 -17.39 -14.66
CA ASN A 387 -23.56 -18.04 -15.23
C ASN A 387 -24.09 -17.30 -16.46
N GLU A 388 -24.08 -15.99 -16.45
CA GLU A 388 -24.47 -15.15 -17.61
C GLU A 388 -23.51 -15.36 -18.78
N TYR A 389 -22.19 -15.37 -18.53
CA TYR A 389 -21.21 -15.59 -19.60
C TYR A 389 -21.24 -17.01 -20.18
N ILE A 390 -21.54 -18.02 -19.39
CA ILE A 390 -21.81 -19.37 -19.92
C ILE A 390 -23.00 -19.35 -20.93
N LEU A 391 -24.08 -18.63 -20.61
CA LEU A 391 -25.19 -18.47 -21.52
C LEU A 391 -24.79 -17.61 -22.74
N GLU A 392 -24.05 -16.51 -22.54
CA GLU A 392 -23.56 -15.64 -23.63
C GLU A 392 -22.71 -16.44 -24.62
N VAL A 393 -21.78 -17.29 -24.15
CA VAL A 393 -20.96 -18.14 -25.03
C VAL A 393 -21.83 -19.07 -25.86
N ARG A 394 -22.81 -19.75 -25.26
CA ARG A 394 -23.71 -20.66 -25.98
C ARG A 394 -24.56 -19.94 -27.04
N LEU A 395 -25.07 -18.74 -26.72
CA LEU A 395 -25.88 -17.95 -27.63
C LEU A 395 -25.07 -17.38 -28.79
N THR A 396 -23.83 -16.89 -28.51
CA THR A 396 -22.92 -16.36 -29.52
C THR A 396 -22.36 -17.46 -30.42
N GLU A 397 -22.13 -18.67 -29.89
CA GLU A 397 -21.78 -19.86 -30.70
C GLU A 397 -22.89 -20.21 -31.71
N SER A 398 -24.13 -20.26 -31.25
CA SER A 398 -25.30 -20.50 -32.10
C SER A 398 -25.43 -19.40 -33.16
N ALA A 399 -25.25 -18.12 -32.77
CA ALA A 399 -25.30 -16.98 -33.69
C ALA A 399 -24.17 -17.04 -34.75
N LEU A 400 -22.96 -17.46 -34.36
CA LEU A 400 -21.86 -17.66 -35.29
C LEU A 400 -22.18 -18.75 -36.32
N SER A 401 -22.68 -19.91 -35.86
CA SER A 401 -23.07 -21.01 -36.77
C SER A 401 -24.15 -20.58 -37.77
N GLN A 402 -25.14 -19.82 -37.31
CA GLN A 402 -26.20 -19.28 -38.20
C GLN A 402 -25.66 -18.25 -39.18
N ALA A 403 -24.71 -17.39 -38.72
CA ALA A 403 -24.08 -16.38 -39.56
C ALA A 403 -23.18 -17.02 -40.63
N GLU A 404 -22.51 -18.12 -40.33
CA GLU A 404 -21.73 -18.90 -41.30
C GLU A 404 -22.62 -19.52 -42.39
N GLU A 405 -23.72 -20.16 -42.00
CA GLU A 405 -24.68 -20.73 -42.93
C GLU A 405 -25.32 -19.65 -43.83
N ASN A 406 -25.67 -18.52 -43.20
CA ASN A 406 -26.22 -17.37 -43.95
C ASN A 406 -25.22 -16.82 -44.98
N MET A 407 -23.94 -16.65 -44.59
CA MET A 407 -22.90 -16.17 -45.50
C MET A 407 -22.67 -17.11 -46.67
N GLN A 408 -22.66 -18.45 -46.39
CA GLN A 408 -22.52 -19.46 -47.44
C GLN A 408 -23.70 -19.43 -48.42
N THR A 409 -24.90 -19.38 -47.86
CA THR A 409 -26.18 -19.36 -48.65
C THR A 409 -26.28 -18.12 -49.52
N SER A 410 -26.01 -16.93 -48.94
CA SER A 410 -26.02 -15.67 -49.67
C SER A 410 -24.89 -15.62 -50.76
N GLY A 411 -23.73 -16.22 -50.49
CA GLY A 411 -22.69 -16.39 -51.46
C GLY A 411 -23.13 -17.22 -52.68
N ASN A 412 -23.80 -18.37 -52.47
CA ASN A 412 -24.32 -19.21 -53.50
C ASN A 412 -25.42 -18.50 -54.31
N PHE A 413 -26.31 -17.74 -53.67
CA PHE A 413 -27.37 -16.96 -54.33
C PHE A 413 -26.78 -15.81 -55.17
N TYR A 414 -25.75 -15.12 -54.66
CA TYR A 414 -25.05 -14.10 -55.40
C TYR A 414 -24.35 -14.65 -56.68
N GLU A 415 -23.69 -15.83 -56.56
CA GLU A 415 -23.11 -16.50 -57.73
C GLU A 415 -24.12 -16.93 -58.76
N ALA A 416 -25.31 -17.40 -58.29
CA ALA A 416 -26.44 -17.75 -59.12
C ALA A 416 -27.17 -16.52 -59.71
N GLY A 417 -26.79 -15.28 -59.31
CA GLY A 417 -27.43 -14.03 -59.76
C GLY A 417 -28.79 -13.77 -59.15
N MET A 418 -29.15 -14.46 -58.06
CA MET A 418 -30.43 -14.36 -57.37
C MET A 418 -30.43 -13.28 -56.27
N GLU A 419 -29.26 -12.89 -55.78
CA GLU A 419 -29.10 -11.83 -54.78
C GLU A 419 -28.19 -10.70 -55.26
N PRO A 420 -28.44 -9.44 -54.81
CA PRO A 420 -27.53 -8.32 -55.06
C PRO A 420 -26.27 -8.43 -54.22
N ILE A 421 -25.18 -7.76 -54.66
CA ILE A 421 -23.91 -7.77 -53.98
C ILE A 421 -23.96 -7.20 -52.53
N SER A 422 -24.95 -6.29 -52.28
CA SER A 422 -25.14 -5.69 -50.96
C SER A 422 -25.46 -6.72 -49.89
N ASP A 423 -26.29 -7.69 -50.21
CA ASP A 423 -26.80 -8.69 -49.28
C ASP A 423 -25.71 -9.69 -48.90
N TYR A 424 -24.88 -10.10 -49.87
CA TYR A 424 -23.70 -10.92 -49.58
C TYR A 424 -22.65 -10.18 -48.76
N LEU A 425 -22.40 -8.88 -49.04
CA LEU A 425 -21.52 -8.07 -48.21
C LEU A 425 -22.07 -7.88 -46.77
N GLU A 426 -23.37 -7.77 -46.61
CA GLU A 426 -24.03 -7.73 -45.31
C GLU A 426 -23.89 -9.06 -44.57
N ALA A 427 -24.14 -10.19 -45.24
CA ALA A 427 -23.92 -11.52 -44.65
C ALA A 427 -22.48 -11.77 -44.17
N GLN A 428 -21.51 -11.31 -44.95
CA GLN A 428 -20.08 -11.32 -44.58
C GLN A 428 -19.81 -10.48 -43.31
N ALA A 429 -20.42 -9.29 -43.20
CA ALA A 429 -20.27 -8.41 -42.06
C ALA A 429 -20.89 -9.01 -40.79
N ILE A 430 -22.08 -9.64 -40.92
CA ILE A 430 -22.77 -10.34 -39.84
C ILE A 430 -21.88 -11.50 -39.33
N TRP A 431 -21.37 -12.33 -40.23
CA TRP A 431 -20.45 -13.41 -39.86
C TRP A 431 -19.21 -12.92 -39.10
N GLN A 432 -18.56 -11.84 -39.61
CA GLN A 432 -17.39 -11.26 -38.95
C GLN A 432 -17.71 -10.74 -37.55
N ASN A 433 -18.86 -10.08 -37.37
CA ASN A 433 -19.28 -9.58 -36.08
C ASN A 433 -19.62 -10.73 -35.12
N ALA A 434 -20.36 -11.73 -35.57
CA ALA A 434 -20.70 -12.93 -34.76
C ALA A 434 -19.42 -13.68 -34.31
N SER A 435 -18.41 -13.80 -35.20
CA SER A 435 -17.11 -14.40 -34.85
C SER A 435 -16.40 -13.59 -33.75
N ALA A 436 -16.37 -12.26 -33.87
CA ALA A 436 -15.76 -11.41 -32.86
C ALA A 436 -16.49 -11.46 -31.50
N GLU A 437 -17.82 -11.50 -31.52
CA GLU A 437 -18.67 -11.61 -30.32
C GLU A 437 -18.44 -12.95 -29.60
N TYR A 438 -18.39 -14.07 -30.33
CA TYR A 438 -18.11 -15.40 -29.77
C TYR A 438 -16.73 -15.46 -29.12
N ILE A 439 -15.67 -14.96 -29.80
CA ILE A 439 -14.32 -14.87 -29.23
C ILE A 439 -14.33 -14.03 -27.94
N ALA A 440 -15.03 -12.89 -27.96
CA ALA A 440 -15.10 -12.01 -26.81
C ALA A 440 -15.85 -12.65 -25.62
N ALA A 441 -16.97 -13.36 -25.90
CA ALA A 441 -17.73 -14.09 -24.87
C ALA A 441 -16.88 -15.15 -24.16
N ARG A 442 -16.10 -15.95 -24.91
CA ARG A 442 -15.20 -16.97 -24.35
C ARG A 442 -14.13 -16.35 -23.46
N ALA A 443 -13.53 -15.22 -23.88
CA ALA A 443 -12.54 -14.52 -23.09
C ALA A 443 -13.14 -13.97 -21.79
N LYS A 444 -14.32 -13.36 -21.85
CA LYS A 444 -15.05 -12.88 -20.65
C LYS A 444 -15.32 -14.02 -19.67
N LEU A 445 -15.79 -15.18 -20.18
CA LEU A 445 -16.04 -16.34 -19.32
C LEU A 445 -14.75 -16.81 -18.63
N ALA A 446 -13.66 -16.92 -19.37
CA ALA A 446 -12.37 -17.36 -18.81
C ALA A 446 -11.87 -16.40 -17.70
N ILE A 447 -11.98 -15.08 -17.92
CA ILE A 447 -11.60 -14.06 -16.94
C ILE A 447 -12.53 -14.09 -15.71
N SER A 448 -13.85 -14.16 -15.93
CA SER A 448 -14.83 -14.13 -14.83
C SER A 448 -14.70 -15.31 -13.86
N ARG A 449 -14.18 -16.44 -14.33
CA ARG A 449 -13.89 -17.59 -13.44
C ARG A 449 -12.81 -17.26 -12.41
N SER A 450 -11.72 -16.63 -12.83
CA SER A 450 -10.65 -16.20 -11.89
C SER A 450 -11.15 -15.12 -10.93
N GLU A 451 -11.96 -14.18 -11.41
CA GLU A 451 -12.60 -13.17 -10.58
C GLU A 451 -13.55 -13.78 -9.53
N TYR A 452 -14.34 -14.80 -9.93
CA TYR A 452 -15.19 -15.54 -9.00
C TYR A 452 -14.37 -16.30 -7.97
N MET A 453 -13.28 -16.97 -8.36
CA MET A 453 -12.42 -17.70 -7.41
C MET A 453 -11.86 -16.77 -6.33
N LYS A 454 -11.40 -15.58 -6.70
CA LYS A 454 -10.98 -14.56 -5.74
C LYS A 454 -12.14 -14.09 -4.85
N ALA A 455 -13.28 -13.72 -5.42
CA ALA A 455 -14.42 -13.23 -4.68
C ALA A 455 -15.02 -14.27 -3.71
N ALA A 456 -14.88 -15.54 -4.04
CA ALA A 456 -15.34 -16.68 -3.21
C ALA A 456 -14.32 -17.13 -2.15
N GLY A 457 -13.08 -16.57 -2.14
CA GLY A 457 -12.01 -16.99 -1.22
C GLY A 457 -11.44 -18.38 -1.55
N LEU A 458 -11.31 -18.69 -2.85
CA LEU A 458 -10.85 -20.00 -3.35
C LEU A 458 -9.46 -19.94 -4.03
N LEU A 459 -8.79 -18.78 -4.00
CA LEU A 459 -7.43 -18.58 -4.53
C LEU A 459 -6.37 -18.94 -3.51
#